data_e6c6c259c231aaf03fed9da2c3b01284
#
_entry.id   e6c6c259c231aaf03fed9da2c3b01284
#
_cell.length_a   1.000
_cell.length_b   1.000
_cell.length_c   1.000
_cell.angle_alpha   90.00
_cell.angle_beta   90.00
_cell.angle_gamma   90.00
#
_symmetry.space_group_name_H-M   'P 1'
#
loop_
_entity.id
_entity.type
_entity.pdbx_description
1 polymer ?
#
loop_
_entity_poly.entity_id
_entity_poly.type
_entity_poly.pdbx_seq_one_letter_code
_entity_poly.pdbx_strand_id
1 'polypeptide(L)'
;MEEILPGVHHWTAYRETIGMPVHSHYFAPAATLFDPMVPGGGLDAVAALGTPERIVLSNRHHYRFAGEFAERFGCTVLCHEAGLHAFEKGRAVEGFRFGDEIAPGVTALDLGALTAEEAALRIDSGPGALLFADTIYRDEGGDLRYPPDFLIGDDAAAVKRAMTARLAEVAAAGGFDALLFAHADPLPEGGRAALDAFLAERT
;
A
#
# COMPACT_ATOMS: atom_id res chain seq x y z
N MET A 1 -16.72 -4.21 4.65
CA MET A 1 -15.71 -4.43 3.57
C MET A 1 -16.44 -4.44 2.25
N GLU A 2 -15.87 -3.82 1.25
CA GLU A 2 -16.44 -3.67 -0.09
C GLU A 2 -15.47 -4.29 -1.12
N GLU A 3 -15.98 -5.01 -2.11
CA GLU A 3 -15.18 -5.45 -3.26
C GLU A 3 -15.12 -4.30 -4.26
N ILE A 4 -13.92 -3.74 -4.45
CA ILE A 4 -13.68 -2.56 -5.29
C ILE A 4 -13.10 -2.87 -6.67
N LEU A 5 -12.46 -4.04 -6.80
CA LEU A 5 -11.98 -4.65 -8.05
C LEU A 5 -12.18 -6.17 -7.92
N PRO A 6 -12.16 -6.95 -9.01
CA PRO A 6 -12.34 -8.40 -8.94
C PRO A 6 -11.40 -9.05 -7.91
N GLY A 7 -11.97 -9.53 -6.80
CA GLY A 7 -11.24 -10.17 -5.70
C GLY A 7 -10.44 -9.20 -4.80
N VAL A 8 -10.47 -7.89 -5.02
CA VAL A 8 -9.85 -6.90 -4.13
C VAL A 8 -10.91 -6.28 -3.22
N HIS A 9 -10.82 -6.57 -1.95
CA HIS A 9 -11.69 -6.05 -0.91
C HIS A 9 -10.99 -4.93 -0.15
N HIS A 10 -11.73 -3.87 0.16
CA HIS A 10 -11.28 -2.67 0.85
C HIS A 10 -12.10 -2.42 2.11
N TRP A 11 -11.46 -1.87 3.13
CA TRP A 11 -12.11 -1.32 4.31
C TRP A 11 -11.28 -0.20 4.93
N THR A 12 -11.97 0.63 5.68
CA THR A 12 -11.39 1.73 6.45
C THR A 12 -11.53 1.43 7.94
N ALA A 13 -10.51 1.77 8.72
CA ALA A 13 -10.57 1.74 10.18
C ALA A 13 -9.84 2.97 10.75
N TYR A 14 -10.32 3.47 11.88
CA TYR A 14 -9.69 4.60 12.56
C TYR A 14 -8.44 4.15 13.31
N ARG A 15 -7.33 4.84 13.10
CA ARG A 15 -6.08 4.58 13.80
C ARG A 15 -5.81 5.64 14.86
N GLU A 16 -6.08 5.31 16.11
CA GLU A 16 -5.97 6.21 17.26
C GLU A 16 -4.59 6.87 17.39
N THR A 17 -3.51 6.13 17.09
CA THR A 17 -2.13 6.62 17.24
C THR A 17 -1.77 7.79 16.33
N ILE A 18 -2.47 7.94 15.21
CA ILE A 18 -2.27 9.02 14.23
C ILE A 18 -3.51 9.89 14.05
N GLY A 19 -4.62 9.56 14.73
CA GLY A 19 -5.83 10.35 14.77
C GLY A 19 -6.59 10.48 13.44
N MET A 20 -6.51 9.46 12.57
CA MET A 20 -7.15 9.49 11.25
C MET A 20 -7.61 8.11 10.78
N PRO A 21 -8.57 8.04 9.85
CA PRO A 21 -8.89 6.79 9.16
C PRO A 21 -7.72 6.37 8.29
N VAL A 22 -7.49 5.04 8.22
CA VAL A 22 -6.53 4.40 7.33
C VAL A 22 -7.19 3.26 6.59
N HIS A 23 -6.65 2.93 5.43
CA HIS A 23 -7.23 1.99 4.50
C HIS A 23 -6.42 0.70 4.47
N SER A 24 -7.12 -0.41 4.30
CA SER A 24 -6.54 -1.75 4.22
C SER A 24 -7.22 -2.51 3.08
N HIS A 25 -6.48 -3.45 2.50
CA HIS A 25 -6.98 -4.20 1.35
C HIS A 25 -6.70 -5.68 1.54
N TYR A 26 -7.54 -6.51 0.91
CA TYR A 26 -7.34 -7.95 0.81
C TYR A 26 -7.54 -8.40 -0.64
N PHE A 27 -6.51 -8.98 -1.24
CA PHE A 27 -6.58 -9.61 -2.55
C PHE A 27 -6.81 -11.11 -2.38
N ALA A 28 -8.07 -11.52 -2.47
CA ALA A 28 -8.50 -12.89 -2.21
C ALA A 28 -7.85 -13.93 -3.14
N PRO A 29 -7.66 -13.69 -4.47
CA PRO A 29 -7.01 -14.65 -5.36
C PRO A 29 -5.58 -15.02 -4.94
N ALA A 30 -4.86 -14.12 -4.27
CA ALA A 30 -3.51 -14.35 -3.76
C ALA A 30 -3.47 -14.57 -2.24
N ALA A 31 -4.64 -14.65 -1.56
CA ALA A 31 -4.73 -14.75 -0.10
C ALA A 31 -3.85 -13.72 0.64
N THR A 32 -3.78 -12.48 0.12
CA THR A 32 -2.81 -11.47 0.56
C THR A 32 -3.49 -10.23 1.12
N LEU A 33 -3.15 -9.86 2.35
CA LEU A 33 -3.53 -8.61 3.02
C LEU A 33 -2.48 -7.53 2.79
N PHE A 34 -2.92 -6.28 2.68
CA PHE A 34 -2.05 -5.12 2.57
C PHE A 34 -2.33 -4.14 3.71
N ASP A 35 -1.30 -3.81 4.49
CA ASP A 35 -1.33 -2.84 5.59
C ASP A 35 -2.55 -3.02 6.53
N PRO A 36 -2.79 -4.23 7.09
CA PRO A 36 -4.08 -4.57 7.64
C PRO A 36 -4.40 -3.88 8.97
N MET A 37 -5.58 -3.27 9.03
CA MET A 37 -6.32 -2.94 10.24
C MET A 37 -7.41 -3.99 10.46
N VAL A 38 -7.82 -4.21 11.70
CA VAL A 38 -8.97 -5.06 11.98
C VAL A 38 -10.25 -4.34 11.53
N PRO A 39 -11.07 -4.94 10.64
CA PRO A 39 -12.32 -4.32 10.19
C PRO A 39 -13.38 -4.36 11.29
N GLY A 40 -14.47 -3.59 11.12
CA GLY A 40 -15.57 -3.49 12.09
C GLY A 40 -16.26 -4.82 12.43
N GLY A 41 -16.18 -5.83 11.57
CA GLY A 41 -16.66 -7.20 11.84
C GLY A 41 -15.62 -8.14 12.45
N GLY A 42 -14.46 -7.61 12.87
CA GLY A 42 -13.35 -8.40 13.41
C GLY A 42 -12.63 -9.25 12.36
N LEU A 43 -11.73 -10.12 12.83
CA LEU A 43 -10.96 -11.01 11.95
C LEU A 43 -11.84 -12.03 11.21
N ASP A 44 -12.99 -12.40 11.79
CA ASP A 44 -13.92 -13.33 11.16
C ASP A 44 -14.56 -12.77 9.89
N ALA A 45 -14.70 -11.44 9.80
CA ALA A 45 -15.17 -10.80 8.58
C ALA A 45 -14.16 -10.97 7.41
N VAL A 46 -12.87 -10.99 7.70
CA VAL A 46 -11.83 -11.30 6.71
C VAL A 46 -11.85 -12.79 6.37
N ALA A 47 -11.97 -13.66 7.38
CA ALA A 47 -12.07 -15.11 7.18
C ALA A 47 -13.25 -15.53 6.27
N ALA A 48 -14.33 -14.75 6.28
CA ALA A 48 -15.49 -14.98 5.40
C ALA A 48 -15.18 -14.74 3.91
N LEU A 49 -14.14 -13.95 3.59
CA LEU A 49 -13.68 -13.70 2.22
C LEU A 49 -12.64 -14.73 1.75
N GLY A 50 -12.01 -15.42 2.67
CA GLY A 50 -10.94 -16.38 2.46
C GLY A 50 -9.94 -16.37 3.61
N THR A 51 -9.11 -17.41 3.70
CA THR A 51 -8.06 -17.47 4.72
C THR A 51 -6.82 -16.75 4.20
N PRO A 52 -6.40 -15.62 4.82
CA PRO A 52 -5.16 -14.98 4.45
C PRO A 52 -3.94 -15.87 4.71
N GLU A 53 -2.98 -15.85 3.80
CA GLU A 53 -1.70 -16.55 3.93
C GLU A 53 -0.53 -15.58 4.09
N ARG A 54 -0.68 -14.36 3.57
CA ARG A 54 0.37 -13.33 3.53
C ARG A 54 -0.16 -11.98 3.96
N ILE A 55 0.73 -11.22 4.56
CA ILE A 55 0.55 -9.81 4.86
C ILE A 55 1.72 -9.08 4.22
N VAL A 56 1.46 -8.13 3.35
CA VAL A 56 2.48 -7.28 2.74
C VAL A 56 2.37 -5.90 3.36
N LEU A 57 3.47 -5.43 3.93
CA LEU A 57 3.63 -4.08 4.43
C LEU A 57 4.20 -3.22 3.31
N SER A 58 3.46 -2.19 2.88
CA SER A 58 3.88 -1.27 1.83
C SER A 58 5.07 -0.39 2.26
N ASN A 59 5.24 -0.18 3.59
CA ASN A 59 6.45 0.30 4.24
C ASN A 59 6.53 -0.21 5.71
N ARG A 60 7.66 0.05 6.40
CA ARG A 60 7.91 -0.41 7.79
C ARG A 60 6.95 0.18 8.84
N HIS A 61 6.34 1.32 8.57
CA HIS A 61 5.43 1.99 9.50
C HIS A 61 4.03 1.38 9.49
N HIS A 62 3.71 0.55 8.49
CA HIS A 62 2.40 -0.04 8.27
C HIS A 62 2.23 -1.44 8.86
N TYR A 63 3.03 -1.81 9.87
CA TYR A 63 2.81 -3.09 10.58
C TYR A 63 1.40 -3.21 11.18
N ARG A 64 0.86 -2.08 11.67
CA ARG A 64 -0.52 -1.96 12.16
C ARG A 64 -0.96 -3.17 13.00
N PHE A 65 -1.96 -3.94 12.56
CA PHE A 65 -2.48 -5.15 13.22
C PHE A 65 -1.95 -6.46 12.60
N ALA A 66 -0.89 -6.42 11.80
CA ALA A 66 -0.31 -7.61 11.16
C ALA A 66 -0.04 -8.77 12.13
N GLY A 67 0.39 -8.46 13.37
CA GLY A 67 0.61 -9.48 14.40
C GLY A 67 -0.64 -10.27 14.78
N GLU A 68 -1.80 -9.60 14.90
CA GLU A 68 -3.06 -10.26 15.24
C GLU A 68 -3.54 -11.16 14.10
N PHE A 69 -3.39 -10.72 12.85
CA PHE A 69 -3.68 -11.53 11.68
C PHE A 69 -2.74 -12.74 11.58
N ALA A 70 -1.42 -12.52 11.81
CA ALA A 70 -0.44 -13.59 11.78
C ALA A 70 -0.72 -14.65 12.87
N GLU A 71 -1.08 -14.23 14.07
CA GLU A 71 -1.46 -15.13 15.17
C GLU A 71 -2.74 -15.92 14.84
N ARG A 72 -3.75 -15.26 14.27
CA ARG A 72 -5.07 -15.87 13.98
C ARG A 72 -5.04 -16.82 12.80
N PHE A 73 -4.30 -16.49 11.73
CA PHE A 73 -4.35 -17.20 10.45
C PHE A 73 -3.04 -17.91 10.08
N GLY A 74 -1.95 -17.67 10.80
CA GLY A 74 -0.63 -18.20 10.46
C GLY A 74 0.02 -17.49 9.26
N CYS A 75 -0.37 -16.23 8.99
CA CYS A 75 0.16 -15.45 7.86
C CYS A 75 1.66 -15.20 8.00
N THR A 76 2.40 -15.30 6.89
CA THR A 76 3.73 -14.70 6.76
C THR A 76 3.59 -13.20 6.59
N VAL A 77 4.34 -12.42 7.39
CA VAL A 77 4.41 -10.95 7.26
C VAL A 77 5.64 -10.58 6.44
N LEU A 78 5.45 -9.76 5.41
CA LEU A 78 6.48 -9.39 4.44
C LEU A 78 6.66 -7.86 4.44
N CYS A 79 7.92 -7.40 4.39
CA CYS A 79 8.31 -6.01 4.18
C CYS A 79 9.53 -5.97 3.28
N HIS A 80 9.75 -4.86 2.56
CA HIS A 80 11.00 -4.72 1.80
C HIS A 80 12.24 -4.81 2.71
N GLU A 81 13.33 -5.45 2.25
CA GLU A 81 14.54 -5.75 3.03
C GLU A 81 15.10 -4.52 3.76
N ALA A 82 15.09 -3.35 3.14
CA ALA A 82 15.58 -2.11 3.75
C ALA A 82 14.80 -1.68 5.01
N GLY A 83 13.56 -2.15 5.19
CA GLY A 83 12.70 -1.85 6.34
C GLY A 83 12.82 -2.83 7.51
N LEU A 84 13.52 -3.97 7.34
CA LEU A 84 13.54 -5.05 8.34
C LEU A 84 14.13 -4.64 9.70
N HIS A 85 15.04 -3.67 9.72
CA HIS A 85 15.63 -3.12 10.95
C HIS A 85 14.58 -2.60 11.95
N ALA A 86 13.37 -2.24 11.50
CA ALA A 86 12.29 -1.78 12.37
C ALA A 86 11.63 -2.92 13.17
N PHE A 87 11.86 -4.19 12.82
CA PHE A 87 11.19 -5.37 13.37
C PHE A 87 12.09 -6.29 14.19
N GLU A 88 13.35 -5.92 14.42
CA GLU A 88 14.36 -6.74 15.13
C GLU A 88 13.98 -7.17 16.56
N LYS A 89 12.97 -6.52 17.17
CA LYS A 89 12.54 -6.79 18.55
C LYS A 89 11.27 -7.67 18.60
N GLY A 90 11.33 -8.87 18.00
CA GLY A 90 10.32 -9.91 18.25
C GLY A 90 9.12 -9.94 17.31
N ARG A 91 9.19 -9.26 16.16
CA ARG A 91 8.21 -9.40 15.07
C ARG A 91 8.83 -10.25 13.98
N ALA A 92 8.23 -11.40 13.67
CA ALA A 92 8.66 -12.22 12.54
C ALA A 92 8.20 -11.54 11.24
N VAL A 93 9.13 -10.89 10.53
CA VAL A 93 8.91 -10.24 9.23
C VAL A 93 9.99 -10.71 8.27
N GLU A 94 9.58 -11.24 7.12
CA GLU A 94 10.45 -11.68 6.06
C GLU A 94 10.69 -10.57 5.04
N GLY A 95 11.85 -10.60 4.36
CA GLY A 95 12.24 -9.59 3.39
C GLY A 95 11.81 -9.92 1.98
N PHE A 96 11.38 -8.91 1.21
CA PHE A 96 11.30 -8.95 -0.26
C PHE A 96 12.14 -7.82 -0.88
N ARG A 97 12.32 -7.86 -2.21
CA ARG A 97 13.02 -6.84 -2.99
C ARG A 97 12.12 -6.20 -4.02
N PHE A 98 12.47 -5.01 -4.45
CA PHE A 98 11.81 -4.41 -5.61
C PHE A 98 12.00 -5.28 -6.85
N GLY A 99 10.93 -5.44 -7.62
CA GLY A 99 10.84 -6.31 -8.78
C GLY A 99 10.38 -7.73 -8.47
N ASP A 100 10.34 -8.14 -7.21
CA ASP A 100 9.83 -9.47 -6.85
C ASP A 100 8.32 -9.57 -7.08
N GLU A 101 7.87 -10.71 -7.58
CA GLU A 101 6.49 -11.16 -7.45
C GLU A 101 6.33 -11.78 -6.04
N ILE A 102 5.81 -10.97 -5.11
CA ILE A 102 5.74 -11.31 -3.68
C ILE A 102 4.52 -12.17 -3.30
N ALA A 103 3.55 -12.25 -4.20
CA ALA A 103 2.42 -13.16 -4.17
C ALA A 103 1.90 -13.31 -5.60
N PRO A 104 1.10 -14.36 -5.94
CA PRO A 104 0.55 -14.51 -7.27
C PRO A 104 -0.18 -13.25 -7.75
N GLY A 105 0.30 -12.61 -8.83
CA GLY A 105 -0.23 -11.36 -9.37
C GLY A 105 0.04 -10.12 -8.50
N VAL A 106 1.02 -10.15 -7.59
CA VAL A 106 1.43 -8.99 -6.79
C VAL A 106 2.92 -8.74 -6.94
N THR A 107 3.28 -7.61 -7.54
CA THR A 107 4.68 -7.21 -7.77
C THR A 107 5.02 -5.96 -6.96
N ALA A 108 6.18 -5.96 -6.29
CA ALA A 108 6.72 -4.81 -5.57
C ALA A 108 7.50 -3.89 -6.51
N LEU A 109 7.08 -2.63 -6.68
CA LEU A 109 7.76 -1.62 -7.49
C LEU A 109 8.47 -0.60 -6.60
N ASP A 110 9.63 -0.11 -7.05
CA ASP A 110 10.48 0.82 -6.29
C ASP A 110 9.87 2.22 -6.18
N LEU A 111 9.50 2.61 -4.97
CA LEU A 111 9.16 3.98 -4.57
C LEU A 111 10.09 4.53 -3.49
N GLY A 112 11.23 3.91 -3.29
CA GLY A 112 12.19 4.19 -2.21
C GLY A 112 12.79 5.60 -2.18
N ALA A 113 11.94 6.62 -2.24
CA ALA A 113 12.32 8.03 -2.19
C ALA A 113 11.94 8.71 -0.87
N LEU A 114 10.72 8.48 -0.35
CA LEU A 114 10.29 8.98 0.96
C LEU A 114 10.94 8.16 2.08
N THR A 115 10.82 6.84 1.99
CA THR A 115 11.57 5.88 2.80
C THR A 115 12.18 4.81 1.88
N ALA A 116 13.35 4.30 2.22
CA ALA A 116 14.12 3.41 1.35
C ALA A 116 13.40 2.08 1.02
N GLU A 117 12.45 1.67 1.84
CA GLU A 117 11.69 0.42 1.72
C GLU A 117 10.29 0.61 1.14
N GLU A 118 9.86 1.83 0.84
CA GLU A 118 8.50 2.05 0.35
C GLU A 118 8.32 1.46 -1.05
N ALA A 119 7.31 0.60 -1.18
CA ALA A 119 6.93 -0.04 -2.42
C ALA A 119 5.56 0.44 -2.91
N ALA A 120 5.43 0.71 -4.21
CA ALA A 120 4.13 0.60 -4.85
C ALA A 120 3.86 -0.88 -5.14
N LEU A 121 2.71 -1.37 -4.74
CA LEU A 121 2.34 -2.76 -4.98
C LEU A 121 1.42 -2.82 -6.19
N ARG A 122 1.91 -3.40 -7.30
CA ARG A 122 1.06 -3.67 -8.46
C ARG A 122 0.28 -4.94 -8.22
N ILE A 123 -1.03 -4.87 -8.39
CA ILE A 123 -1.97 -5.98 -8.19
C ILE A 123 -2.65 -6.27 -9.52
N ASP A 124 -2.49 -7.47 -10.03
CA ASP A 124 -3.06 -7.93 -11.31
C ASP A 124 -4.54 -8.36 -11.09
N SER A 125 -5.43 -7.36 -10.95
CA SER A 125 -6.86 -7.55 -10.79
C SER A 125 -7.63 -6.60 -11.71
N GLY A 126 -8.53 -7.14 -12.54
CA GLY A 126 -9.31 -6.36 -13.50
C GLY A 126 -8.39 -5.52 -14.41
N PRO A 127 -8.48 -4.17 -14.39
CA PRO A 127 -7.62 -3.30 -15.19
C PRO A 127 -6.21 -3.16 -14.63
N GLY A 128 -5.88 -3.85 -13.54
CA GLY A 128 -4.69 -3.66 -12.72
C GLY A 128 -4.81 -2.50 -11.74
N ALA A 129 -4.15 -2.63 -10.60
CA ALA A 129 -4.11 -1.61 -9.57
C ALA A 129 -2.68 -1.32 -9.08
N LEU A 130 -2.44 -0.08 -8.62
CA LEU A 130 -1.27 0.31 -7.83
C LEU A 130 -1.73 0.70 -6.44
N LEU A 131 -1.15 0.07 -5.41
CA LEU A 131 -1.37 0.43 -4.02
C LEU A 131 -0.18 1.25 -3.52
N PHE A 132 -0.47 2.42 -2.96
CA PHE A 132 0.51 3.37 -2.41
C PHE A 132 0.40 3.45 -0.89
N ALA A 133 1.57 3.56 -0.23
CA ALA A 133 1.69 3.82 1.20
C ALA A 133 1.58 5.32 1.49
N ASP A 134 2.75 5.97 1.62
CA ASP A 134 2.87 7.35 2.09
C ASP A 134 3.33 8.32 0.99
N THR A 135 3.82 7.82 -0.16
CA THR A 135 4.36 8.65 -1.24
C THR A 135 3.32 9.60 -1.82
N ILE A 136 2.09 9.15 -2.04
CA ILE A 136 0.96 9.97 -2.50
C ILE A 136 -0.35 9.51 -1.84
N TYR A 137 -1.30 10.44 -1.75
CA TYR A 137 -2.67 10.17 -1.33
C TYR A 137 -3.66 11.01 -2.15
N ARG A 138 -4.95 10.73 -2.04
CA ARG A 138 -6.02 11.57 -2.57
C ARG A 138 -6.53 12.47 -1.45
N ASP A 139 -6.66 13.78 -1.73
CA ASP A 139 -7.31 14.69 -0.81
C ASP A 139 -8.87 14.59 -0.88
N GLU A 140 -9.55 15.32 -0.02
CA GLU A 140 -11.04 15.35 0.00
C GLU A 140 -11.65 15.87 -1.32
N GLY A 141 -10.90 16.66 -2.09
CA GLY A 141 -11.28 17.13 -3.43
C GLY A 141 -11.10 16.07 -4.52
N GLY A 142 -10.44 14.97 -4.21
CA GLY A 142 -10.16 13.88 -5.15
C GLY A 142 -8.83 14.01 -5.91
N ASP A 143 -8.06 15.07 -5.64
CA ASP A 143 -6.76 15.30 -6.26
C ASP A 143 -5.66 14.49 -5.61
N LEU A 144 -4.67 14.05 -6.40
CA LEU A 144 -3.46 13.43 -5.87
C LEU A 144 -2.54 14.48 -5.24
N ARG A 145 -2.00 14.17 -4.06
CA ARG A 145 -1.12 15.05 -3.28
C ARG A 145 0.08 14.29 -2.75
N TYR A 146 1.20 15.00 -2.59
CA TYR A 146 2.29 14.56 -1.72
C TYR A 146 1.93 14.78 -0.25
N PRO A 147 2.51 14.01 0.68
CA PRO A 147 2.40 14.32 2.10
C PRO A 147 2.90 15.74 2.40
N PRO A 148 2.38 16.39 3.47
CA PRO A 148 2.86 17.69 3.91
C PRO A 148 4.37 17.70 4.21
N ASP A 149 5.04 18.82 3.96
CA ASP A 149 6.51 18.96 4.10
C ASP A 149 7.03 18.55 5.48
N PHE A 150 6.26 18.82 6.54
CA PHE A 150 6.66 18.45 7.91
C PHE A 150 6.71 16.93 8.16
N LEU A 151 6.06 16.12 7.33
CA LEU A 151 6.15 14.66 7.35
C LEU A 151 7.29 14.14 6.48
N ILE A 152 7.73 14.92 5.49
CA ILE A 152 8.81 14.54 4.56
C ILE A 152 10.19 14.80 5.19
N GLY A 153 10.33 15.88 5.95
CA GLY A 153 11.56 16.26 6.62
C GLY A 153 12.26 17.47 6.01
N ASP A 154 13.54 17.69 6.36
CA ASP A 154 14.27 18.94 6.16
C ASP A 154 14.48 19.34 4.68
N ASP A 155 14.61 18.36 3.76
CA ASP A 155 14.75 18.63 2.32
C ASP A 155 13.55 18.10 1.52
N ALA A 156 12.35 18.54 1.92
CA ALA A 156 11.10 18.12 1.28
C ALA A 156 11.10 18.35 -0.23
N ALA A 157 11.74 19.41 -0.71
CA ALA A 157 11.80 19.70 -2.14
C ALA A 157 12.63 18.66 -2.92
N ALA A 158 13.78 18.23 -2.39
CA ALA A 158 14.59 17.19 -3.03
C ALA A 158 13.90 15.83 -2.97
N VAL A 159 13.29 15.48 -1.83
CA VAL A 159 12.53 14.23 -1.67
C VAL A 159 11.36 14.20 -2.64
N LYS A 160 10.56 15.26 -2.78
CA LYS A 160 9.45 15.33 -3.75
C LYS A 160 9.92 15.16 -5.20
N ARG A 161 11.08 15.73 -5.58
CA ARG A 161 11.65 15.49 -6.91
C ARG A 161 12.00 14.01 -7.11
N ALA A 162 12.59 13.37 -6.10
CA ALA A 162 12.89 11.93 -6.15
C ALA A 162 11.62 11.08 -6.22
N MET A 163 10.58 11.41 -5.42
CA MET A 163 9.27 10.78 -5.48
C MET A 163 8.63 10.92 -6.88
N THR A 164 8.71 12.13 -7.49
CA THR A 164 8.23 12.36 -8.85
C THR A 164 8.91 11.43 -9.86
N ALA A 165 10.24 11.29 -9.77
CA ALA A 165 11.01 10.42 -10.67
C ALA A 165 10.58 8.94 -10.51
N ARG A 166 10.46 8.45 -9.27
CA ARG A 166 10.01 7.08 -9.01
C ARG A 166 8.57 6.82 -9.47
N LEU A 167 7.67 7.75 -9.20
CA LEU A 167 6.29 7.65 -9.68
C LEU A 167 6.22 7.62 -11.21
N ALA A 168 7.06 8.38 -11.90
CA ALA A 168 7.14 8.35 -13.37
C ALA A 168 7.64 6.99 -13.89
N GLU A 169 8.62 6.38 -13.23
CA GLU A 169 9.10 5.01 -13.54
C GLU A 169 7.97 3.98 -13.35
N VAL A 170 7.25 4.05 -12.22
CA VAL A 170 6.11 3.17 -11.92
C VAL A 170 4.98 3.37 -12.93
N ALA A 171 4.65 4.62 -13.28
CA ALA A 171 3.65 4.92 -14.29
C ALA A 171 4.06 4.38 -15.67
N ALA A 172 5.33 4.53 -16.05
CA ALA A 172 5.86 4.03 -17.32
C ALA A 172 5.80 2.49 -17.43
N ALA A 173 5.92 1.77 -16.32
CA ALA A 173 5.76 0.31 -16.30
C ALA A 173 4.34 -0.13 -16.69
N GLY A 174 3.32 0.71 -16.49
CA GLY A 174 1.95 0.46 -16.92
C GLY A 174 1.26 -0.70 -16.21
N GLY A 175 0.20 -1.24 -16.86
CA GLY A 175 -0.52 -2.40 -16.35
C GLY A 175 -1.46 -2.09 -15.19
N PHE A 176 -1.98 -0.86 -15.11
CA PHE A 176 -2.97 -0.45 -14.10
C PHE A 176 -3.89 0.66 -14.62
N ASP A 177 -5.07 0.73 -14.04
CA ASP A 177 -5.98 1.88 -14.12
C ASP A 177 -6.60 2.23 -12.77
N ALA A 178 -6.45 1.37 -11.76
CA ALA A 178 -6.89 1.67 -10.41
C ALA A 178 -5.74 2.16 -9.53
N LEU A 179 -6.03 3.08 -8.58
CA LEU A 179 -5.13 3.49 -7.51
C LEU A 179 -5.75 3.18 -6.16
N LEU A 180 -4.99 2.50 -5.32
CA LEU A 180 -5.33 2.15 -3.95
C LEU A 180 -4.38 2.88 -3.01
N PHE A 181 -4.83 3.25 -1.82
CA PHE A 181 -4.06 4.05 -0.89
C PHE A 181 -4.16 3.52 0.53
N ALA A 182 -3.12 3.68 1.30
CA ALA A 182 -3.14 3.41 2.74
C ALA A 182 -3.79 4.55 3.55
N HIS A 183 -3.89 5.76 2.96
CA HIS A 183 -4.34 6.99 3.63
C HIS A 183 -5.42 7.78 2.88
N ALA A 184 -6.10 7.16 1.92
CA ALA A 184 -7.20 7.80 1.17
C ALA A 184 -8.15 6.74 0.60
N ASP A 185 -9.35 7.17 0.22
CA ASP A 185 -10.29 6.32 -0.50
C ASP A 185 -9.72 5.87 -1.84
N PRO A 186 -9.96 4.62 -2.24
CA PRO A 186 -9.48 4.09 -3.51
C PRO A 186 -10.07 4.83 -4.71
N LEU A 187 -9.37 4.79 -5.84
CA LEU A 187 -9.81 5.24 -7.15
C LEU A 187 -9.84 4.02 -8.08
N PRO A 188 -10.98 3.29 -8.17
CA PRO A 188 -11.05 2.03 -8.91
C PRO A 188 -10.94 2.16 -10.44
N GLU A 189 -11.19 3.35 -10.97
CA GLU A 189 -11.16 3.66 -12.40
C GLU A 189 -10.51 5.03 -12.63
N GLY A 190 -9.83 5.21 -13.80
CA GLY A 190 -9.23 6.49 -14.18
C GLY A 190 -7.95 6.84 -13.40
N GLY A 191 -7.42 5.92 -12.60
CA GLY A 191 -6.23 6.15 -11.80
C GLY A 191 -4.98 6.39 -12.64
N ARG A 192 -4.89 5.76 -13.83
CA ARG A 192 -3.80 6.04 -14.76
C ARG A 192 -3.82 7.49 -15.21
N ALA A 193 -4.95 8.00 -15.64
CA ALA A 193 -5.09 9.39 -16.08
C ALA A 193 -4.83 10.38 -14.95
N ALA A 194 -5.28 10.07 -13.72
CA ALA A 194 -5.04 10.89 -12.54
C ALA A 194 -3.54 10.97 -12.21
N LEU A 195 -2.82 9.84 -12.27
CA LEU A 195 -1.37 9.82 -12.02
C LEU A 195 -0.60 10.55 -13.11
N ASP A 196 -0.96 10.37 -14.38
CA ASP A 196 -0.34 11.07 -15.52
C ASP A 196 -0.54 12.60 -15.39
N ALA A 197 -1.73 13.07 -15.03
CA ALA A 197 -2.02 14.49 -14.79
C ALA A 197 -1.21 15.03 -13.60
N PHE A 198 -1.15 14.29 -12.49
CA PHE A 198 -0.35 14.65 -11.32
C PHE A 198 1.14 14.82 -11.65
N LEU A 199 1.69 13.93 -12.47
CA LEU A 199 3.10 13.99 -12.90
C LEU A 199 3.35 15.15 -13.88
N ALA A 200 2.44 15.40 -14.83
CA ALA A 200 2.58 16.47 -15.82
C ALA A 200 2.68 17.88 -15.21
N GLU A 201 2.09 18.09 -14.04
CA GLU A 201 2.21 19.37 -13.29
C GLU A 201 3.55 19.55 -12.57
N ARG A 202 4.40 18.50 -12.51
CA ARG A 202 5.61 18.42 -11.66
C ARG A 202 6.89 18.14 -12.45
N THR A 203 6.78 17.90 -13.72
CA THR A 203 7.88 17.77 -14.70
C THR A 203 8.01 19.02 -15.55
#